data_45c47c978b378473454ee19306656f46
#
_entry.id   45c47c978b378473454ee19306656f46
#
_cell.length_a   1.000
_cell.length_b   1.000
_cell.length_c   1.000
_cell.angle_alpha   90.00
_cell.angle_beta   90.00
_cell.angle_gamma   90.00
#
_symmetry.space_group_name_H-M   'P 1'
#
loop_
_entity.id
_entity.type
_entity.pdbx_description
1 polymer ?
#
loop_
_entity_poly.entity_id
_entity_poly.type
_entity_poly.pdbx_seq_one_letter_code
_entity_poly.pdbx_strand_id
1 'polypeptide(L)'
;SIAWDQNFSGVGVGQTVDLNASATSGLAVLYSVSDSSVAELAVTNQSSLQAWYKLDETGGVDAIDSSVYGSSAGHKGSLRNATGTPWNSGKFANAITLDGSNDHIRDYNFQGITGNARRTIALWFKTSTANKPLLQYGASGSGTLFKLSLNGSGAAVLDLGDTTLTTSTTGLANGAWHHLAATIPANGNTGGAKLYINGTVTNGSGSTAINTATTADLVIGRDGTSGSAYFNGQIDDVRLYGAELNATLISQLYGNGNGDFNRLTVKSAGTVTITATQPGNNSYAQAPSSSITATFDKSDQTIAFTPITDKSVGDFDFSPTAVASSGLDITFTSSDSLVAEVQGTVRNQTLKIRGAGTAT
;
A
#
# COMPACT_ATOMS: atom_id res chain seq x y z
N SER A 1 12.69 22.00 9.53
CA SER A 1 13.58 20.89 9.92
C SER A 1 12.84 19.57 9.89
N ILE A 2 13.60 18.46 9.82
CA ILE A 2 13.11 17.10 10.00
C ILE A 2 13.54 16.63 11.39
N ALA A 3 12.58 16.10 12.17
CA ALA A 3 12.83 15.42 13.43
C ALA A 3 12.73 13.91 13.20
N TRP A 4 13.78 13.16 13.55
CA TRP A 4 13.82 11.70 13.41
C TRP A 4 14.83 11.08 14.37
N ASP A 5 14.36 10.20 15.25
CA ASP A 5 15.13 9.55 16.32
C ASP A 5 14.86 8.03 16.40
N GLN A 6 14.39 7.44 15.31
CA GLN A 6 13.96 6.04 15.27
C GLN A 6 15.08 5.06 15.55
N ASN A 7 14.82 4.08 16.42
CA ASN A 7 15.72 2.98 16.71
C ASN A 7 15.32 1.74 15.89
N PHE A 8 16.30 1.09 15.25
CA PHE A 8 16.14 -0.14 14.47
C PHE A 8 16.65 -1.39 15.19
N SER A 9 17.05 -1.27 16.48
CA SER A 9 17.55 -2.41 17.27
C SER A 9 16.45 -3.48 17.42
N GLY A 10 16.81 -4.74 17.19
CA GLY A 10 15.87 -5.86 17.24
C GLY A 10 15.04 -6.08 15.95
N VAL A 11 15.22 -5.25 14.93
CA VAL A 11 14.61 -5.49 13.62
C VAL A 11 15.48 -6.45 12.83
N GLY A 12 14.97 -7.64 12.53
CA GLY A 12 15.69 -8.70 11.81
C GLY A 12 15.26 -8.86 10.35
N VAL A 13 15.95 -9.75 9.66
CA VAL A 13 15.63 -10.11 8.26
C VAL A 13 14.21 -10.66 8.15
N GLY A 14 13.46 -10.19 7.14
CA GLY A 14 12.07 -10.53 6.90
C GLY A 14 11.06 -9.67 7.67
N GLN A 15 11.51 -8.85 8.60
CA GLN A 15 10.63 -7.96 9.36
C GLN A 15 10.41 -6.63 8.63
N THR A 16 9.33 -5.95 9.01
CA THR A 16 8.96 -4.62 8.52
C THR A 16 8.91 -3.63 9.68
N VAL A 17 9.28 -2.39 9.41
CA VAL A 17 9.20 -1.29 10.37
C VAL A 17 8.67 -0.03 9.71
N ASP A 18 7.74 0.66 10.36
CA ASP A 18 7.22 1.94 9.88
C ASP A 18 8.18 3.07 10.28
N LEU A 19 8.61 3.87 9.30
CA LEU A 19 9.50 5.01 9.50
C LEU A 19 8.68 6.21 10.00
N ASN A 20 9.18 6.94 11.01
CA ASN A 20 8.40 7.91 11.78
C ASN A 20 8.97 9.35 11.78
N ALA A 21 9.83 9.70 10.82
CA ALA A 21 10.31 11.07 10.73
C ALA A 21 9.16 12.06 10.47
N SER A 22 9.24 13.22 11.08
CA SER A 22 8.28 14.30 10.89
C SER A 22 8.99 15.60 10.48
N ALA A 23 8.30 16.43 9.70
CA ALA A 23 8.77 17.76 9.34
C ALA A 23 8.01 18.82 10.13
N THR A 24 8.72 19.87 10.60
CA THR A 24 8.11 20.99 11.34
C THR A 24 7.09 21.77 10.50
N SER A 25 7.13 21.64 9.18
CA SER A 25 6.15 22.22 8.25
C SER A 25 4.82 21.44 8.19
N GLY A 26 4.76 20.24 8.77
CA GLY A 26 3.64 19.31 8.58
C GLY A 26 3.60 18.62 7.22
N LEU A 27 4.54 18.97 6.31
CA LEU A 27 4.60 18.36 4.98
C LEU A 27 5.15 16.92 5.05
N ALA A 28 4.72 16.08 4.10
CA ALA A 28 5.15 14.69 4.03
C ALA A 28 6.68 14.55 3.92
N VAL A 29 7.24 13.59 4.64
CA VAL A 29 8.66 13.24 4.59
C VAL A 29 8.84 12.09 3.59
N LEU A 30 9.82 12.22 2.72
CA LEU A 30 10.23 11.19 1.76
C LEU A 30 11.43 10.42 2.31
N TYR A 31 11.49 9.12 2.01
CA TYR A 31 12.60 8.29 2.44
C TYR A 31 13.32 7.67 1.25
N SER A 32 14.61 7.43 1.43
CA SER A 32 15.43 6.63 0.53
C SER A 32 16.35 5.72 1.32
N VAL A 33 16.78 4.62 0.71
CA VAL A 33 17.74 3.68 1.27
C VAL A 33 18.97 3.61 0.38
N SER A 34 20.14 3.48 0.97
CA SER A 34 21.40 3.42 0.23
C SER A 34 21.62 2.06 -0.46
N ASP A 35 20.98 0.98 0.04
CA ASP A 35 21.10 -0.36 -0.50
C ASP A 35 19.76 -1.12 -0.43
N SER A 36 19.12 -1.27 -1.58
CA SER A 36 17.84 -1.98 -1.69
C SER A 36 17.96 -3.52 -1.62
N SER A 37 19.18 -4.07 -1.61
CA SER A 37 19.41 -5.49 -1.37
C SER A 37 19.39 -5.83 0.12
N VAL A 38 19.73 -4.87 0.98
CA VAL A 38 19.70 -5.00 2.45
C VAL A 38 18.32 -4.67 2.99
N ALA A 39 17.78 -3.53 2.61
CA ALA A 39 16.44 -3.12 3.03
C ALA A 39 15.73 -2.37 1.89
N GLU A 40 14.45 -2.60 1.76
CA GLU A 40 13.61 -1.99 0.74
C GLU A 40 12.49 -1.18 1.40
N LEU A 41 12.32 0.05 0.95
CA LEU A 41 11.12 0.80 1.27
C LEU A 41 9.96 0.13 0.54
N ALA A 42 8.86 -0.12 1.23
CA ALA A 42 7.60 -0.41 0.54
C ALA A 42 7.49 0.65 -0.55
N VAL A 43 7.39 0.23 -1.81
CA VAL A 43 7.43 1.15 -2.95
C VAL A 43 6.30 2.13 -2.79
N THR A 44 6.61 3.20 -2.09
CA THR A 44 5.74 4.35 -2.04
C THR A 44 5.94 5.06 -3.34
N ASN A 45 4.97 4.98 -4.20
CA ASN A 45 4.89 5.90 -5.30
C ASN A 45 4.57 7.33 -4.80
N GLN A 46 5.20 7.77 -3.69
CA GLN A 46 5.06 9.17 -3.26
C GLN A 46 5.52 10.12 -4.37
N SER A 47 6.53 9.73 -5.15
CA SER A 47 6.93 10.47 -6.35
C SER A 47 5.84 10.48 -7.43
N SER A 48 4.89 9.58 -7.41
CA SER A 48 3.73 9.53 -8.30
C SER A 48 2.43 9.99 -7.65
N LEU A 49 2.44 10.28 -6.34
CA LEU A 49 1.27 10.79 -5.62
C LEU A 49 1.02 12.24 -6.03
N GLN A 50 -0.03 12.48 -6.79
CA GLN A 50 -0.37 13.78 -7.35
C GLN A 50 -1.34 14.57 -6.46
N ALA A 51 -2.16 13.88 -5.66
CA ALA A 51 -2.97 14.49 -4.64
C ALA A 51 -3.21 13.51 -3.49
N TRP A 52 -3.23 14.04 -2.26
CA TRP A 52 -3.54 13.28 -1.06
C TRP A 52 -4.33 14.13 -0.06
N TYR A 53 -5.63 13.99 -0.07
CA TYR A 53 -6.51 14.61 0.91
C TYR A 53 -6.68 13.63 2.06
N LYS A 54 -5.95 13.88 3.16
CA LYS A 54 -6.05 13.07 4.40
C LYS A 54 -7.42 13.21 5.03
N LEU A 55 -8.02 14.38 4.90
CA LEU A 55 -9.31 14.76 5.50
C LEU A 55 -9.29 14.75 7.03
N ASP A 56 -8.10 15.03 7.59
CA ASP A 56 -7.80 15.06 9.03
C ASP A 56 -8.06 16.41 9.67
N GLU A 57 -8.64 17.35 8.94
CA GLU A 57 -8.93 18.70 9.44
C GLU A 57 -9.85 18.65 10.66
N THR A 58 -9.69 19.63 11.55
CA THR A 58 -10.53 19.81 12.75
C THR A 58 -11.51 20.95 12.62
N GLY A 59 -11.48 21.66 11.48
CA GLY A 59 -12.35 22.81 11.21
C GLY A 59 -11.97 23.50 9.89
N GLY A 60 -12.73 24.54 9.54
CA GLY A 60 -12.54 25.28 8.29
C GLY A 60 -13.17 24.59 7.08
N VAL A 61 -12.86 25.12 5.90
CA VAL A 61 -13.46 24.71 4.62
C VAL A 61 -12.43 24.15 3.63
N ASP A 62 -11.18 24.06 4.02
CA ASP A 62 -10.09 23.58 3.17
C ASP A 62 -9.77 22.12 3.50
N ALA A 63 -9.80 21.23 2.49
CA ALA A 63 -9.23 19.91 2.52
C ALA A 63 -7.80 20.02 1.95
N ILE A 64 -6.80 19.89 2.80
CA ILE A 64 -5.40 20.14 2.45
C ILE A 64 -4.85 18.98 1.63
N ASP A 65 -4.23 19.28 0.49
CA ASP A 65 -3.44 18.31 -0.24
C ASP A 65 -2.09 18.11 0.46
N SER A 66 -1.91 16.93 1.04
CA SER A 66 -0.70 16.50 1.76
C SER A 66 0.35 15.86 0.86
N SER A 67 0.12 15.74 -0.45
CA SER A 67 1.11 15.23 -1.39
C SER A 67 2.23 16.24 -1.61
N VAL A 68 3.43 15.75 -1.99
CA VAL A 68 4.55 16.63 -2.35
C VAL A 68 4.20 17.45 -3.62
N TYR A 69 3.52 16.82 -4.56
CA TYR A 69 3.11 17.45 -5.82
C TYR A 69 2.05 18.54 -5.56
N GLY A 70 0.98 18.19 -4.83
CA GLY A 70 -0.11 19.12 -4.55
C GLY A 70 0.31 20.29 -3.69
N SER A 71 1.12 20.04 -2.67
CA SER A 71 1.65 21.13 -1.82
C SER A 71 2.55 22.09 -2.60
N SER A 72 3.30 21.61 -3.61
CA SER A 72 4.12 22.44 -4.50
C SER A 72 3.28 23.22 -5.50
N ALA A 73 2.17 22.68 -5.99
CA ALA A 73 1.26 23.32 -6.93
C ALA A 73 0.17 24.18 -6.25
N GLY A 74 0.08 24.17 -4.92
CA GLY A 74 -0.92 24.90 -4.16
C GLY A 74 -2.33 24.35 -4.26
N HIS A 75 -2.46 23.05 -4.53
CA HIS A 75 -3.77 22.37 -4.57
C HIS A 75 -4.39 22.30 -3.17
N LYS A 76 -5.67 22.52 -3.12
CA LYS A 76 -6.51 22.20 -1.97
C LYS A 76 -7.95 22.00 -2.40
N GLY A 77 -8.62 21.04 -1.82
CA GLY A 77 -10.05 20.92 -1.95
C GLY A 77 -10.77 21.97 -1.12
N SER A 78 -11.80 22.59 -1.67
CA SER A 78 -12.69 23.47 -0.94
C SER A 78 -13.99 22.77 -0.62
N LEU A 79 -14.29 22.64 0.68
CA LEU A 79 -15.58 22.14 1.17
C LEU A 79 -16.68 23.13 0.84
N ARG A 80 -17.72 22.66 0.22
CA ARG A 80 -18.83 23.47 -0.30
C ARG A 80 -20.13 23.10 0.43
N ASN A 81 -20.89 24.15 0.76
CA ASN A 81 -22.24 24.11 1.32
C ASN A 81 -22.37 23.43 2.70
N ALA A 82 -21.32 22.85 3.25
CA ALA A 82 -21.36 22.17 4.53
C ALA A 82 -21.73 23.15 5.67
N THR A 83 -22.56 22.66 6.57
CA THR A 83 -22.98 23.39 7.77
C THR A 83 -22.54 22.63 9.02
N GLY A 84 -22.31 23.36 10.12
CA GLY A 84 -21.86 22.75 11.38
C GLY A 84 -20.40 22.33 11.39
N THR A 85 -20.12 21.14 11.95
CA THR A 85 -18.78 20.56 12.07
C THR A 85 -18.67 19.28 11.23
N PRO A 86 -18.37 19.39 9.91
CA PRO A 86 -18.32 18.22 9.02
C PRO A 86 -17.10 17.32 9.25
N TRP A 87 -16.09 17.80 9.96
CA TRP A 87 -14.89 17.05 10.30
C TRP A 87 -15.12 16.23 11.57
N ASN A 88 -15.15 14.92 11.45
CA ASN A 88 -15.48 14.00 12.55
C ASN A 88 -14.50 12.84 12.57
N SER A 89 -14.53 12.04 13.64
CA SER A 89 -13.69 10.85 13.77
C SER A 89 -13.84 9.93 12.54
N GLY A 90 -12.70 9.64 11.90
CA GLY A 90 -12.58 8.95 10.63
C GLY A 90 -12.19 7.48 10.74
N LYS A 91 -11.76 6.93 9.61
CA LYS A 91 -11.03 5.67 9.54
C LYS A 91 -9.63 5.85 10.13
N PHE A 92 -9.00 7.00 9.80
CA PHE A 92 -7.74 7.46 10.36
C PHE A 92 -7.98 8.87 10.89
N ALA A 93 -7.51 9.18 12.09
CA ALA A 93 -7.75 10.45 12.76
C ALA A 93 -9.16 11.02 12.49
N ASN A 94 -9.31 12.00 11.58
CA ASN A 94 -10.61 12.54 11.17
C ASN A 94 -11.01 12.12 9.75
N ALA A 95 -12.24 12.42 9.38
CA ALA A 95 -12.82 12.24 8.05
C ALA A 95 -13.82 13.37 7.77
N ILE A 96 -14.10 13.61 6.49
CA ILE A 96 -15.23 14.47 6.12
C ILE A 96 -16.55 13.72 6.24
N THR A 97 -17.53 14.32 6.86
CA THR A 97 -18.93 13.87 6.88
C THR A 97 -19.75 14.74 5.95
N LEU A 98 -20.41 14.13 4.97
CA LEU A 98 -21.26 14.77 3.97
C LEU A 98 -22.72 14.36 4.19
N ASP A 99 -23.63 15.33 4.10
CA ASP A 99 -25.04 15.16 4.48
C ASP A 99 -25.94 14.54 3.40
N GLY A 100 -25.39 14.40 2.17
CA GLY A 100 -26.12 13.84 1.02
C GLY A 100 -27.06 14.80 0.33
N SER A 101 -27.12 16.08 0.74
CA SER A 101 -28.00 17.12 0.18
C SER A 101 -27.28 18.03 -0.80
N ASN A 102 -26.15 18.62 -0.39
CA ASN A 102 -25.38 19.53 -1.23
C ASN A 102 -23.89 19.63 -0.84
N ASP A 103 -23.47 18.97 0.24
CA ASP A 103 -22.09 18.96 0.72
C ASP A 103 -21.18 18.22 -0.24
N HIS A 104 -20.04 18.81 -0.55
CA HIS A 104 -18.98 18.16 -1.35
C HIS A 104 -17.66 18.91 -1.23
N ILE A 105 -16.58 18.28 -1.63
CA ILE A 105 -15.29 18.93 -1.81
C ILE A 105 -15.04 19.14 -3.32
N ARG A 106 -14.53 20.30 -3.71
CA ARG A 106 -14.09 20.63 -5.06
C ARG A 106 -12.69 21.23 -5.04
N ASP A 107 -11.78 20.66 -5.83
CA ASP A 107 -10.48 21.28 -6.07
C ASP A 107 -10.53 22.03 -7.41
N TYR A 108 -10.51 23.36 -7.35
CA TYR A 108 -10.62 24.24 -8.52
C TYR A 108 -9.34 24.31 -9.36
N ASN A 109 -8.21 23.85 -8.82
CA ASN A 109 -6.90 23.91 -9.46
C ASN A 109 -6.41 22.54 -9.93
N PHE A 110 -7.24 21.50 -9.77
CA PHE A 110 -6.87 20.14 -10.10
C PHE A 110 -8.02 19.38 -10.80
N GLN A 111 -7.79 18.96 -12.03
CA GLN A 111 -8.76 18.21 -12.83
C GLN A 111 -8.61 16.68 -12.67
N GLY A 112 -7.89 16.22 -11.65
CA GLY A 112 -7.54 14.82 -11.52
C GLY A 112 -6.41 14.41 -12.48
N ILE A 113 -6.29 13.11 -12.73
CA ILE A 113 -5.30 12.57 -13.67
C ILE A 113 -5.97 12.35 -15.02
N THR A 114 -5.66 13.22 -15.97
CA THR A 114 -6.38 13.33 -17.25
C THR A 114 -5.64 12.63 -18.40
N GLY A 115 -6.25 12.65 -19.58
CA GLY A 115 -5.70 12.03 -20.77
C GLY A 115 -5.66 10.50 -20.66
N ASN A 116 -4.68 9.92 -21.33
CA ASN A 116 -4.39 8.48 -21.35
C ASN A 116 -3.30 8.08 -20.34
N ALA A 117 -2.99 8.94 -19.38
CA ALA A 117 -1.98 8.67 -18.36
C ALA A 117 -2.41 7.53 -17.42
N ARG A 118 -1.44 6.68 -17.07
CA ARG A 118 -1.65 5.67 -16.02
C ARG A 118 -2.02 6.33 -14.70
N ARG A 119 -2.88 5.66 -13.92
CA ARG A 119 -3.33 6.23 -12.65
C ARG A 119 -3.84 5.19 -11.68
N THR A 120 -3.83 5.55 -10.42
CA THR A 120 -4.55 4.87 -9.34
C THR A 120 -5.25 5.90 -8.50
N ILE A 121 -6.52 5.68 -8.21
CA ILE A 121 -7.29 6.47 -7.26
C ILE A 121 -7.73 5.53 -6.15
N ALA A 122 -7.53 5.94 -4.89
CA ALA A 122 -7.93 5.17 -3.72
C ALA A 122 -8.57 6.07 -2.69
N LEU A 123 -9.53 5.55 -1.93
CA LEU A 123 -10.20 6.26 -0.84
C LEU A 123 -10.84 5.27 0.15
N TRP A 124 -11.12 5.75 1.35
CA TRP A 124 -11.99 5.08 2.30
C TRP A 124 -13.36 5.76 2.33
N PHE A 125 -14.40 4.97 2.49
CA PHE A 125 -15.76 5.49 2.65
C PHE A 125 -16.56 4.68 3.66
N LYS A 126 -17.54 5.35 4.27
CA LYS A 126 -18.52 4.75 5.20
C LYS A 126 -19.88 5.39 4.94
N THR A 127 -20.87 4.57 4.63
CA THR A 127 -22.23 5.05 4.35
C THR A 127 -23.28 3.99 4.67
N SER A 128 -24.50 4.42 4.95
CA SER A 128 -25.69 3.57 5.00
C SER A 128 -26.62 3.80 3.80
N THR A 129 -26.18 4.59 2.81
CA THR A 129 -27.00 4.97 1.65
C THR A 129 -26.33 4.51 0.36
N ALA A 130 -26.99 3.60 -0.35
CA ALA A 130 -26.56 3.14 -1.69
C ALA A 130 -26.86 4.20 -2.78
N ASN A 131 -26.41 3.93 -4.00
CA ASN A 131 -26.60 4.77 -5.19
C ASN A 131 -26.07 6.21 -5.02
N LYS A 132 -24.83 6.33 -4.54
CA LYS A 132 -24.18 7.60 -4.24
C LYS A 132 -22.82 7.75 -4.91
N PRO A 133 -22.48 8.96 -5.42
CA PRO A 133 -21.16 9.26 -5.98
C PRO A 133 -20.13 9.41 -4.85
N LEU A 134 -18.90 8.98 -5.11
CA LEU A 134 -17.78 9.10 -4.17
C LEU A 134 -16.74 10.12 -4.66
N LEU A 135 -16.34 10.01 -5.92
CA LEU A 135 -15.33 10.88 -6.51
C LEU A 135 -15.52 10.93 -8.03
N GLN A 136 -15.33 12.11 -8.63
CA GLN A 136 -15.43 12.28 -10.08
C GLN A 136 -14.51 13.38 -10.60
N TYR A 137 -14.02 13.18 -11.82
CA TYR A 137 -13.40 14.20 -12.69
C TYR A 137 -13.56 13.77 -14.16
N GLY A 138 -13.17 14.64 -15.10
CA GLY A 138 -13.43 14.43 -16.53
C GLY A 138 -14.86 14.81 -16.93
N ALA A 139 -15.21 14.60 -18.18
CA ALA A 139 -16.51 14.93 -18.76
C ALA A 139 -17.27 13.67 -19.16
N SER A 140 -18.60 13.77 -19.25
CA SER A 140 -19.43 12.68 -19.77
C SER A 140 -19.07 12.37 -21.21
N GLY A 141 -18.89 11.11 -21.52
CA GLY A 141 -18.53 10.60 -22.85
C GLY A 141 -17.66 9.37 -22.76
N SER A 142 -17.58 8.63 -23.86
CA SER A 142 -16.87 7.36 -23.94
C SER A 142 -15.38 7.53 -23.63
N GLY A 143 -14.90 6.89 -22.57
CA GLY A 143 -13.51 6.95 -22.11
C GLY A 143 -13.05 8.30 -21.56
N THR A 144 -13.93 9.31 -21.47
CA THR A 144 -13.56 10.68 -21.06
C THR A 144 -13.96 11.02 -19.63
N LEU A 145 -14.73 10.16 -18.96
CA LEU A 145 -15.13 10.26 -17.56
C LEU A 145 -14.25 9.38 -16.68
N PHE A 146 -14.02 9.79 -15.46
CA PHE A 146 -13.60 8.95 -14.35
C PHE A 146 -14.51 9.23 -13.15
N LYS A 147 -15.28 8.23 -12.74
CA LYS A 147 -16.20 8.36 -11.61
C LYS A 147 -16.22 7.09 -10.76
N LEU A 148 -16.05 7.24 -9.48
CA LEU A 148 -16.26 6.21 -8.46
C LEU A 148 -17.58 6.45 -7.75
N SER A 149 -18.40 5.41 -7.60
CA SER A 149 -19.72 5.49 -6.98
C SER A 149 -20.16 4.16 -6.38
N LEU A 150 -21.26 4.17 -5.64
CA LEU A 150 -22.04 2.97 -5.30
C LEU A 150 -23.29 2.93 -6.16
N ASN A 151 -23.67 1.76 -6.67
CA ASN A 151 -24.97 1.55 -7.34
C ASN A 151 -26.09 1.23 -6.34
N GLY A 152 -27.29 0.98 -6.86
CA GLY A 152 -28.48 0.71 -6.04
C GLY A 152 -28.41 -0.56 -5.18
N SER A 153 -27.56 -1.56 -5.55
CA SER A 153 -27.30 -2.73 -4.72
C SER A 153 -26.19 -2.52 -3.69
N GLY A 154 -25.60 -1.31 -3.66
CA GLY A 154 -24.44 -1.00 -2.83
C GLY A 154 -23.14 -1.63 -3.33
N ALA A 155 -23.03 -2.02 -4.60
CA ALA A 155 -21.77 -2.43 -5.20
C ALA A 155 -20.97 -1.20 -5.64
N ALA A 156 -19.64 -1.27 -5.57
CA ALA A 156 -18.78 -0.21 -6.07
C ALA A 156 -18.70 -0.24 -7.60
N VAL A 157 -18.69 0.95 -8.20
CA VAL A 157 -18.69 1.15 -9.65
C VAL A 157 -17.60 2.14 -10.03
N LEU A 158 -16.80 1.77 -11.03
CA LEU A 158 -15.98 2.68 -11.81
C LEU A 158 -16.71 2.94 -13.14
N ASP A 159 -17.11 4.18 -13.36
CA ASP A 159 -17.76 4.64 -14.57
C ASP A 159 -16.75 5.42 -15.41
N LEU A 160 -16.55 4.96 -16.66
CA LEU A 160 -15.61 5.52 -17.63
C LEU A 160 -16.35 6.16 -18.82
N GLY A 161 -17.61 6.53 -18.60
CA GLY A 161 -18.51 7.09 -19.62
C GLY A 161 -19.47 6.03 -20.14
N ASP A 162 -19.17 5.41 -21.29
CA ASP A 162 -20.04 4.37 -21.87
C ASP A 162 -19.82 2.97 -21.28
N THR A 163 -18.80 2.81 -20.46
CA THR A 163 -18.42 1.53 -19.86
C THR A 163 -18.32 1.66 -18.35
N THR A 164 -18.96 0.74 -17.64
CA THR A 164 -18.89 0.64 -16.20
C THR A 164 -18.24 -0.68 -15.77
N LEU A 165 -17.39 -0.62 -14.74
CA LEU A 165 -16.84 -1.77 -14.05
C LEU A 165 -17.46 -1.83 -12.66
N THR A 166 -18.19 -2.91 -12.37
CA THR A 166 -18.93 -3.08 -11.11
C THR A 166 -18.38 -4.26 -10.33
N THR A 167 -18.14 -4.09 -9.03
CA THR A 167 -17.70 -5.19 -8.16
C THR A 167 -18.81 -6.22 -7.98
N SER A 168 -18.42 -7.49 -7.79
CA SER A 168 -19.37 -8.56 -7.42
C SER A 168 -19.84 -8.41 -5.96
N THR A 169 -19.06 -7.75 -5.11
CA THR A 169 -19.43 -7.46 -3.72
C THR A 169 -20.51 -6.40 -3.69
N THR A 170 -21.64 -6.69 -3.07
CA THR A 170 -22.79 -5.80 -2.86
C THR A 170 -22.94 -5.43 -1.38
N GLY A 171 -23.91 -4.58 -1.05
CA GLY A 171 -24.24 -4.26 0.33
C GLY A 171 -23.16 -3.43 1.07
N LEU A 172 -22.31 -2.70 0.35
CA LEU A 172 -21.28 -1.84 0.94
C LEU A 172 -21.85 -0.62 1.67
N ALA A 173 -23.14 -0.32 1.49
CA ALA A 173 -23.86 0.72 2.23
C ALA A 173 -24.37 0.19 3.57
N ASN A 174 -23.49 -0.38 4.40
CA ASN A 174 -23.82 -1.06 5.66
C ASN A 174 -23.35 -0.33 6.92
N GLY A 175 -22.87 0.92 6.77
CA GLY A 175 -22.38 1.72 7.87
C GLY A 175 -20.96 1.34 8.35
N ALA A 176 -20.27 0.42 7.67
CA ALA A 176 -18.88 0.09 7.94
C ALA A 176 -17.92 0.85 7.01
N TRP A 177 -16.65 0.94 7.40
CA TRP A 177 -15.59 1.47 6.55
C TRP A 177 -15.18 0.46 5.47
N HIS A 178 -15.12 0.92 4.22
CA HIS A 178 -14.65 0.17 3.07
C HIS A 178 -13.57 0.93 2.32
N HIS A 179 -12.57 0.22 1.84
CA HIS A 179 -11.52 0.75 0.97
C HIS A 179 -11.88 0.50 -0.49
N LEU A 180 -11.87 1.54 -1.31
CA LEU A 180 -12.09 1.47 -2.74
C LEU A 180 -10.86 1.98 -3.47
N ALA A 181 -10.39 1.24 -4.49
CA ALA A 181 -9.36 1.73 -5.38
C ALA A 181 -9.64 1.33 -6.83
N ALA A 182 -9.21 2.18 -7.76
CA ALA A 182 -9.28 1.90 -9.20
C ALA A 182 -7.93 2.18 -9.85
N THR A 183 -7.48 1.29 -10.75
CA THR A 183 -6.24 1.45 -11.51
C THR A 183 -6.51 1.44 -13.01
N ILE A 184 -5.78 2.28 -13.75
CA ILE A 184 -5.79 2.36 -15.21
C ILE A 184 -4.34 2.36 -15.71
N PRO A 185 -3.95 1.46 -16.65
CA PRO A 185 -2.62 1.45 -17.25
C PRO A 185 -2.39 2.65 -18.18
N ALA A 186 -1.14 2.94 -18.52
CA ALA A 186 -0.80 3.96 -19.51
C ALA A 186 -1.35 3.55 -20.89
N ASN A 187 -1.92 4.50 -21.62
CA ASN A 187 -2.60 4.27 -22.92
C ASN A 187 -3.64 3.14 -22.82
N GLY A 188 -4.26 3.01 -21.62
CA GLY A 188 -5.17 1.93 -21.31
C GLY A 188 -6.51 2.05 -22.00
N ASN A 189 -7.21 0.94 -21.99
CA ASN A 189 -8.60 0.83 -22.37
C ASN A 189 -9.44 0.28 -21.22
N THR A 190 -10.73 0.19 -21.40
CA THR A 190 -11.66 -0.29 -20.37
C THR A 190 -11.37 -1.72 -19.92
N GLY A 191 -10.78 -2.57 -20.77
CA GLY A 191 -10.35 -3.93 -20.42
C GLY A 191 -9.11 -3.98 -19.50
N GLY A 192 -8.26 -2.96 -19.55
CA GLY A 192 -7.09 -2.83 -18.68
C GLY A 192 -7.40 -2.20 -17.32
N ALA A 193 -8.56 -1.58 -17.15
CA ALA A 193 -8.97 -0.99 -15.88
C ALA A 193 -9.25 -2.08 -14.83
N LYS A 194 -8.94 -1.79 -13.56
CA LYS A 194 -9.25 -2.67 -12.43
C LYS A 194 -9.91 -1.87 -11.32
N LEU A 195 -10.86 -2.50 -10.63
CA LEU A 195 -11.55 -1.94 -9.49
C LEU A 195 -11.34 -2.87 -8.29
N TYR A 196 -10.97 -2.31 -7.16
CA TYR A 196 -10.67 -3.05 -5.92
C TYR A 196 -11.60 -2.59 -4.82
N ILE A 197 -12.21 -3.54 -4.12
CA ILE A 197 -12.94 -3.30 -2.89
C ILE A 197 -12.35 -4.16 -1.77
N ASN A 198 -11.89 -3.52 -0.68
CA ASN A 198 -11.23 -4.16 0.44
C ASN A 198 -10.10 -5.12 0.00
N GLY A 199 -9.29 -4.69 -0.98
CA GLY A 199 -8.19 -5.46 -1.56
C GLY A 199 -8.59 -6.50 -2.62
N THR A 200 -9.89 -6.81 -2.79
CA THR A 200 -10.37 -7.78 -3.78
C THR A 200 -10.57 -7.11 -5.14
N VAL A 201 -9.96 -7.67 -6.18
CA VAL A 201 -9.95 -7.11 -7.55
C VAL A 201 -11.15 -7.56 -8.37
N THR A 202 -11.67 -6.64 -9.18
CA THR A 202 -12.56 -6.89 -10.32
C THR A 202 -11.87 -6.34 -11.57
N ASN A 203 -11.68 -7.17 -12.59
CA ASN A 203 -11.03 -6.77 -13.84
C ASN A 203 -12.04 -6.15 -14.80
N GLY A 204 -11.60 -5.14 -15.52
CA GLY A 204 -12.36 -4.52 -16.59
C GLY A 204 -12.52 -5.42 -17.81
N SER A 205 -13.39 -4.99 -18.71
CA SER A 205 -13.62 -5.62 -20.01
C SER A 205 -13.82 -4.54 -21.07
N GLY A 206 -13.66 -4.92 -22.35
CA GLY A 206 -13.84 -4.01 -23.46
C GLY A 206 -12.53 -3.42 -23.98
N SER A 207 -12.65 -2.61 -25.04
CA SER A 207 -11.51 -2.05 -25.78
C SER A 207 -11.60 -0.54 -25.97
N THR A 208 -12.56 0.14 -25.32
CA THR A 208 -12.70 1.59 -25.39
C THR A 208 -11.46 2.25 -24.78
N ALA A 209 -10.79 3.08 -25.58
CA ALA A 209 -9.62 3.83 -25.14
C ALA A 209 -10.00 4.85 -24.05
N ILE A 210 -9.21 4.92 -23.00
CA ILE A 210 -9.42 5.87 -21.90
C ILE A 210 -8.59 7.12 -22.19
N ASN A 211 -9.28 8.26 -22.31
CA ASN A 211 -8.69 9.59 -22.52
C ASN A 211 -9.50 10.62 -21.73
N THR A 212 -9.32 10.59 -20.40
CA THR A 212 -10.12 11.40 -19.47
C THR A 212 -9.97 12.89 -19.76
N ALA A 213 -11.09 13.59 -19.89
CA ALA A 213 -11.13 14.99 -20.29
C ALA A 213 -10.57 15.93 -19.20
N THR A 214 -10.03 17.07 -19.64
CA THR A 214 -9.44 18.11 -18.77
C THR A 214 -10.45 19.23 -18.45
N THR A 215 -11.74 19.02 -18.70
CA THR A 215 -12.75 20.10 -18.68
C THR A 215 -13.49 20.25 -17.34
N ALA A 216 -13.23 19.38 -16.37
CA ALA A 216 -13.91 19.42 -15.09
C ALA A 216 -12.92 19.26 -13.92
N ASP A 217 -13.13 20.01 -12.87
CA ASP A 217 -12.37 19.91 -11.63
C ASP A 217 -12.65 18.59 -10.91
N LEU A 218 -11.69 18.15 -10.07
CA LEU A 218 -11.91 17.05 -9.16
C LEU A 218 -13.01 17.40 -8.15
N VAL A 219 -14.00 16.53 -8.04
CA VAL A 219 -15.04 16.63 -7.00
C VAL A 219 -15.11 15.34 -6.18
N ILE A 220 -15.26 15.46 -4.87
CA ILE A 220 -15.42 14.37 -3.91
C ILE A 220 -16.79 14.52 -3.25
N GLY A 221 -17.56 13.42 -3.23
CA GLY A 221 -18.90 13.41 -2.63
C GLY A 221 -20.01 13.97 -3.50
N ARG A 222 -19.75 14.23 -4.81
CA ARG A 222 -20.78 14.77 -5.72
C ARG A 222 -20.68 14.16 -7.10
N ASP A 223 -21.80 14.01 -7.77
CA ASP A 223 -21.87 13.80 -9.22
C ASP A 223 -21.57 15.11 -9.94
N GLY A 224 -20.40 15.18 -10.56
CA GLY A 224 -19.95 16.37 -11.27
C GLY A 224 -20.67 16.60 -12.60
N THR A 225 -21.32 15.56 -13.16
CA THR A 225 -22.04 15.61 -14.45
C THR A 225 -23.46 16.11 -14.27
N SER A 226 -24.24 15.48 -13.40
CA SER A 226 -25.64 15.86 -13.15
C SER A 226 -25.76 17.03 -12.17
N GLY A 227 -24.79 17.19 -11.28
CA GLY A 227 -24.80 18.21 -10.22
C GLY A 227 -25.87 18.03 -9.17
N SER A 228 -26.62 16.91 -9.18
CA SER A 228 -27.81 16.70 -8.36
C SER A 228 -27.71 15.52 -7.38
N ALA A 229 -26.69 14.65 -7.50
CA ALA A 229 -26.47 13.56 -6.57
C ALA A 229 -25.28 13.86 -5.66
N TYR A 230 -25.47 13.67 -4.37
CA TYR A 230 -24.49 13.95 -3.32
C TYR A 230 -24.33 12.73 -2.43
N PHE A 231 -23.09 12.49 -1.96
CA PHE A 231 -22.78 11.42 -1.04
C PHE A 231 -23.34 11.70 0.35
N ASN A 232 -23.86 10.67 1.00
CA ASN A 232 -24.32 10.71 2.37
C ASN A 232 -23.48 9.75 3.21
N GLY A 233 -22.60 10.27 4.06
CA GLY A 233 -21.70 9.45 4.87
C GLY A 233 -20.34 10.10 5.06
N GLN A 234 -19.33 9.29 5.35
CA GLN A 234 -17.96 9.74 5.58
C GLN A 234 -17.05 9.29 4.44
N ILE A 235 -16.11 10.16 4.05
CA ILE A 235 -15.02 9.87 3.13
C ILE A 235 -13.71 10.23 3.84
N ASP A 236 -12.66 9.42 3.60
CA ASP A 236 -11.38 9.56 4.26
C ASP A 236 -10.24 9.14 3.33
N ASP A 237 -9.06 9.69 3.52
CA ASP A 237 -7.79 9.26 2.92
C ASP A 237 -7.85 9.13 1.38
N VAL A 238 -8.25 10.19 0.69
CA VAL A 238 -8.39 10.21 -0.77
C VAL A 238 -7.04 10.44 -1.42
N ARG A 239 -6.59 9.50 -2.27
CA ARG A 239 -5.28 9.51 -2.92
C ARG A 239 -5.38 9.34 -4.43
N LEU A 240 -4.62 10.14 -5.17
CA LEU A 240 -4.50 10.06 -6.63
C LEU A 240 -3.03 9.87 -7.01
N TYR A 241 -2.70 8.74 -7.62
CA TYR A 241 -1.35 8.41 -8.07
C TYR A 241 -1.25 8.46 -9.59
N GLY A 242 -0.25 9.16 -10.13
CA GLY A 242 0.16 9.11 -11.55
C GLY A 242 0.87 7.80 -11.92
N ALA A 243 0.51 6.70 -11.29
CA ALA A 243 1.04 5.36 -11.51
C ALA A 243 -0.07 4.32 -11.43
N GLU A 244 0.06 3.23 -12.16
CA GLU A 244 -0.74 2.02 -11.96
C GLU A 244 -0.14 1.22 -10.80
N LEU A 245 -0.77 1.25 -9.63
CA LEU A 245 -0.36 0.43 -8.50
C LEU A 245 -0.76 -1.03 -8.74
N ASN A 246 0.13 -1.95 -8.41
CA ASN A 246 -0.18 -3.38 -8.49
C ASN A 246 -1.05 -3.85 -7.31
N ALA A 247 -1.57 -5.08 -7.37
CA ALA A 247 -2.47 -5.63 -6.36
C ALA A 247 -1.83 -5.67 -4.94
N THR A 248 -0.52 -5.90 -4.85
CA THR A 248 0.20 -5.89 -3.56
C THR A 248 0.16 -4.51 -2.92
N LEU A 249 0.44 -3.45 -3.69
CA LEU A 249 0.38 -2.07 -3.21
C LEU A 249 -1.05 -1.66 -2.83
N ILE A 250 -2.05 -2.07 -3.60
CA ILE A 250 -3.47 -1.85 -3.25
C ILE A 250 -3.85 -2.57 -1.95
N SER A 251 -3.37 -3.81 -1.76
CA SER A 251 -3.58 -4.54 -0.50
C SER A 251 -2.90 -3.87 0.70
N GLN A 252 -1.73 -3.25 0.48
CA GLN A 252 -1.06 -2.46 1.51
C GLN A 252 -1.84 -1.18 1.85
N LEU A 253 -2.38 -0.47 0.85
CA LEU A 253 -3.28 0.67 1.07
C LEU A 253 -4.49 0.27 1.93
N TYR A 254 -5.06 -0.89 1.67
CA TYR A 254 -6.19 -1.41 2.44
C TYR A 254 -5.78 -1.86 3.85
N GLY A 255 -4.64 -2.55 4.00
CA GLY A 255 -4.25 -3.24 5.24
C GLY A 255 -3.49 -2.40 6.26
N ASN A 256 -2.80 -1.35 5.84
CA ASN A 256 -1.76 -0.70 6.63
C ASN A 256 -2.16 0.63 7.31
N GLY A 257 -3.45 0.90 7.44
CA GLY A 257 -3.88 2.11 8.12
C GLY A 257 -3.53 3.38 7.33
N ASN A 258 -3.35 4.52 7.96
CA ASN A 258 -3.20 5.85 7.33
C ASN A 258 -2.09 5.95 6.25
N GLY A 259 -1.62 4.80 5.75
CA GLY A 259 -0.83 4.63 4.53
C GLY A 259 0.38 5.57 4.41
N ASP A 260 0.97 5.93 5.53
CA ASP A 260 2.33 6.39 5.51
C ASP A 260 3.16 5.22 5.00
N PHE A 261 3.42 5.22 3.70
CA PHE A 261 4.23 4.22 3.00
C PHE A 261 5.71 4.33 3.41
N ASN A 262 5.93 4.62 4.64
CA ASN A 262 7.21 4.74 5.28
C ASN A 262 7.64 3.38 5.84
N ARG A 263 7.13 2.29 5.25
CA ARG A 263 7.47 0.95 5.72
C ARG A 263 8.75 0.47 5.09
N LEU A 264 9.72 0.20 5.92
CA LEU A 264 10.98 -0.45 5.56
C LEU A 264 10.83 -1.97 5.74
N THR A 265 11.19 -2.74 4.72
CA THR A 265 11.28 -4.21 4.79
C THR A 265 12.75 -4.61 4.78
N VAL A 266 13.20 -5.34 5.78
CA VAL A 266 14.58 -5.87 5.84
C VAL A 266 14.65 -7.16 5.02
N LYS A 267 15.48 -7.16 3.97
CA LYS A 267 15.61 -8.29 3.02
C LYS A 267 16.80 -9.19 3.33
N SER A 268 17.88 -8.61 3.81
CA SER A 268 19.09 -9.35 4.15
C SER A 268 19.83 -8.67 5.30
N ALA A 269 20.72 -9.41 5.95
CA ALA A 269 21.67 -8.83 6.91
C ALA A 269 22.63 -7.88 6.18
N GLY A 270 22.97 -6.78 6.85
CA GLY A 270 23.85 -5.76 6.29
C GLY A 270 23.62 -4.41 6.94
N THR A 271 24.40 -3.41 6.51
CA THR A 271 24.26 -2.04 6.98
C THR A 271 23.73 -1.17 5.84
N VAL A 272 22.72 -0.36 6.14
CA VAL A 272 22.08 0.54 5.19
C VAL A 272 21.88 1.91 5.83
N THR A 273 22.06 2.97 5.07
CA THR A 273 21.69 4.32 5.46
C THR A 273 20.29 4.64 4.92
N ILE A 274 19.40 5.02 5.82
CA ILE A 274 18.04 5.46 5.51
C ILE A 274 18.04 6.98 5.62
N THR A 275 17.61 7.68 4.57
CA THR A 275 17.61 9.14 4.53
C THR A 275 16.18 9.66 4.41
N ALA A 276 15.82 10.57 5.31
CA ALA A 276 14.58 11.33 5.29
C ALA A 276 14.80 12.71 4.66
N THR A 277 13.96 13.08 3.69
CA THR A 277 14.01 14.35 2.97
C THR A 277 12.65 15.02 2.95
N GLN A 278 12.62 16.35 2.90
CA GLN A 278 11.40 17.12 2.71
C GLN A 278 11.71 18.29 1.76
N PRO A 279 11.26 18.24 0.49
CA PRO A 279 11.67 19.17 -0.55
C PRO A 279 11.09 20.59 -0.43
N GLY A 280 10.19 20.84 0.53
CA GLY A 280 9.50 22.12 0.65
C GLY A 280 8.31 22.24 -0.29
N ASN A 281 7.74 23.42 -0.35
CA ASN A 281 6.67 23.83 -1.26
C ASN A 281 6.67 25.35 -1.47
N ASN A 282 5.61 25.92 -2.03
CA ASN A 282 5.52 27.37 -2.25
C ASN A 282 5.57 28.21 -0.96
N SER A 283 5.29 27.60 0.22
CA SER A 283 5.28 28.30 1.52
C SER A 283 6.48 27.96 2.40
N TYR A 284 7.18 26.87 2.14
CA TYR A 284 8.29 26.38 2.94
C TYR A 284 9.47 26.00 2.06
N ALA A 285 10.66 26.45 2.43
CA ALA A 285 11.90 25.99 1.81
C ALA A 285 12.17 24.52 2.12
N GLN A 286 13.01 23.87 1.30
CA GLN A 286 13.49 22.52 1.54
C GLN A 286 14.12 22.41 2.94
N ALA A 287 13.76 21.36 3.68
CA ALA A 287 14.41 21.08 4.95
C ALA A 287 15.77 20.36 4.73
N PRO A 288 16.77 20.60 5.60
CA PRO A 288 17.95 19.74 5.64
C PRO A 288 17.53 18.27 5.81
N SER A 289 18.14 17.36 5.06
CA SER A 289 17.90 15.93 5.18
C SER A 289 18.38 15.40 6.54
N SER A 290 17.72 14.34 7.02
CA SER A 290 18.12 13.59 8.22
C SER A 290 18.38 12.14 7.83
N SER A 291 19.45 11.52 8.35
CA SER A 291 19.79 10.13 7.99
C SER A 291 20.10 9.32 9.23
N ILE A 292 19.69 8.03 9.21
CA ILE A 292 20.03 7.03 10.21
C ILE A 292 20.72 5.86 9.50
N THR A 293 21.86 5.41 10.03
CA THR A 293 22.51 4.17 9.61
C THR A 293 22.02 3.04 10.49
N ALA A 294 21.40 2.03 9.88
CA ALA A 294 20.89 0.84 10.56
C ALA A 294 21.70 -0.39 10.13
N THR A 295 22.03 -1.26 11.08
CA THR A 295 22.62 -2.58 10.81
C THR A 295 21.59 -3.64 11.19
N PHE A 296 21.35 -4.55 10.24
CA PHE A 296 20.43 -5.66 10.41
C PHE A 296 21.22 -6.96 10.45
N ASP A 297 21.02 -7.73 11.52
CA ASP A 297 21.71 -8.99 11.72
C ASP A 297 20.94 -10.17 11.13
N LYS A 298 21.63 -11.28 10.89
CA LYS A 298 20.96 -12.55 10.57
C LYS A 298 20.15 -13.00 11.77
N SER A 299 19.01 -13.59 11.53
CA SER A 299 18.24 -14.25 12.59
C SER A 299 19.00 -15.47 13.11
N ASP A 300 19.01 -15.66 14.43
CA ASP A 300 19.52 -16.87 15.05
C ASP A 300 18.72 -18.09 14.61
N GLN A 301 19.40 -19.22 14.47
CA GLN A 301 18.77 -20.48 14.18
C GLN A 301 19.27 -21.58 15.11
N THR A 302 18.44 -22.59 15.30
CA THR A 302 18.76 -23.79 16.07
C THR A 302 18.59 -25.03 15.20
N ILE A 303 19.36 -26.09 15.52
CA ILE A 303 19.18 -27.41 14.93
C ILE A 303 18.64 -28.33 15.99
N ALA A 304 17.48 -28.91 15.76
CA ALA A 304 16.96 -30.03 16.53
C ALA A 304 17.41 -31.31 15.85
N PHE A 305 18.31 -32.04 16.49
CA PHE A 305 18.86 -33.31 16.01
C PHE A 305 18.24 -34.47 16.78
N THR A 306 17.68 -35.45 16.08
CA THR A 306 17.15 -36.66 16.72
C THR A 306 18.32 -37.58 17.10
N PRO A 307 18.47 -37.92 18.40
CA PRO A 307 19.55 -38.81 18.82
C PRO A 307 19.53 -40.13 18.05
N ILE A 308 20.71 -40.56 17.60
CA ILE A 308 20.89 -41.86 16.97
C ILE A 308 21.12 -42.89 18.06
N THR A 309 20.34 -43.95 18.09
CA THR A 309 20.55 -45.10 18.99
C THR A 309 21.74 -45.90 18.54
N ASP A 310 22.38 -46.64 19.46
CA ASP A 310 23.50 -47.54 19.17
C ASP A 310 23.19 -48.42 17.95
N LYS A 311 24.21 -48.56 17.09
CA LYS A 311 24.15 -49.32 15.85
C LYS A 311 25.24 -50.37 15.84
N SER A 312 24.97 -51.46 15.10
CA SER A 312 25.95 -52.56 14.90
C SER A 312 26.53 -52.54 13.48
N VAL A 313 27.76 -53.04 13.36
CA VAL A 313 28.35 -53.25 12.04
C VAL A 313 27.49 -54.30 11.28
N GLY A 314 27.04 -53.89 10.07
CA GLY A 314 26.10 -54.71 9.26
C GLY A 314 24.65 -54.28 9.33
N ASP A 315 24.28 -53.31 10.17
CA ASP A 315 22.97 -52.65 10.11
C ASP A 315 22.77 -51.99 8.76
N PHE A 316 21.49 -51.87 8.34
CA PHE A 316 21.19 -51.15 7.10
C PHE A 316 21.53 -49.65 7.22
N ASP A 317 21.93 -49.07 6.09
CA ASP A 317 22.12 -47.62 5.98
C ASP A 317 20.81 -46.89 6.35
N PHE A 318 20.91 -45.79 7.07
CA PHE A 318 19.74 -45.01 7.51
C PHE A 318 20.03 -43.51 7.33
N SER A 319 18.96 -42.75 7.20
CA SER A 319 19.03 -41.29 7.13
C SER A 319 18.94 -40.68 8.53
N PRO A 320 19.95 -39.90 8.97
CA PRO A 320 19.81 -39.13 10.21
C PRO A 320 18.74 -38.05 10.06
N THR A 321 18.07 -37.74 11.17
CA THR A 321 16.98 -36.76 11.16
C THR A 321 17.35 -35.55 11.99
N ALA A 322 17.31 -34.40 11.35
CA ALA A 322 17.46 -33.10 12.00
C ALA A 322 16.59 -32.03 11.31
N VAL A 323 16.21 -31.01 12.08
CA VAL A 323 15.42 -29.89 11.56
C VAL A 323 16.07 -28.60 12.02
N ALA A 324 16.34 -27.69 11.07
CA ALA A 324 16.76 -26.33 11.37
C ALA A 324 15.51 -25.44 11.56
N SER A 325 15.52 -24.61 12.58
CA SER A 325 14.42 -23.63 12.83
C SER A 325 14.23 -22.63 11.68
N SER A 326 15.26 -22.44 10.86
CA SER A 326 15.24 -21.59 9.66
C SER A 326 14.64 -22.27 8.43
N GLY A 327 14.41 -23.59 8.45
CA GLY A 327 14.01 -24.37 7.28
C GLY A 327 15.10 -24.58 6.23
N LEU A 328 16.35 -24.16 6.53
CA LEU A 328 17.49 -24.37 5.64
C LEU A 328 17.93 -25.84 5.67
N ASP A 329 18.58 -26.25 4.56
CA ASP A 329 19.12 -27.60 4.44
C ASP A 329 20.22 -27.86 5.47
N ILE A 330 20.22 -29.07 6.02
CA ILE A 330 21.19 -29.53 6.99
C ILE A 330 22.19 -30.48 6.29
N THR A 331 23.45 -30.32 6.61
CA THR A 331 24.52 -31.23 6.19
C THR A 331 25.06 -32.00 7.37
N PHE A 332 25.16 -33.32 7.25
CA PHE A 332 25.75 -34.21 8.27
C PHE A 332 27.19 -34.49 7.94
N THR A 333 28.02 -34.60 8.96
CA THR A 333 29.40 -35.03 8.89
C THR A 333 29.65 -36.04 10.00
N SER A 334 30.62 -36.91 9.82
CA SER A 334 31.08 -37.86 10.83
C SER A 334 32.50 -37.52 11.24
N SER A 335 32.77 -37.59 12.54
CA SER A 335 34.13 -37.43 13.06
C SER A 335 35.07 -38.57 12.71
N ASP A 336 34.53 -39.76 12.39
CA ASP A 336 35.29 -40.94 11.96
C ASP A 336 34.54 -41.73 10.89
N SER A 337 34.97 -41.59 9.66
CA SER A 337 34.38 -42.29 8.51
C SER A 337 34.67 -43.80 8.47
N LEU A 338 35.64 -44.28 9.25
CA LEU A 338 35.91 -45.72 9.40
C LEU A 338 34.94 -46.38 10.36
N VAL A 339 34.30 -45.60 11.24
CA VAL A 339 33.23 -46.04 12.15
C VAL A 339 31.86 -45.80 11.51
N ALA A 340 31.59 -44.58 11.08
CA ALA A 340 30.31 -44.17 10.46
C ALA A 340 30.61 -43.26 9.27
N GLU A 341 30.24 -43.68 8.07
CA GLU A 341 30.46 -42.91 6.84
C GLU A 341 29.16 -42.22 6.41
N VAL A 342 29.24 -40.91 6.16
CA VAL A 342 28.15 -40.14 5.55
C VAL A 342 28.23 -40.25 4.03
N GLN A 343 27.16 -40.68 3.41
CA GLN A 343 27.06 -40.84 1.96
C GLN A 343 25.93 -40.00 1.39
N GLY A 344 25.96 -39.68 0.11
CA GLY A 344 24.90 -38.92 -0.57
C GLY A 344 25.18 -37.42 -0.63
N THR A 345 24.18 -36.69 -1.09
CA THR A 345 24.21 -35.23 -1.23
C THR A 345 23.36 -34.57 -0.17
N VAL A 346 23.55 -33.27 0.06
CA VAL A 346 22.64 -32.44 0.89
C VAL A 346 21.21 -32.75 0.51
N ARG A 347 20.31 -32.97 1.50
CA ARG A 347 18.92 -33.47 1.44
C ARG A 347 18.75 -34.99 1.34
N ASN A 348 19.71 -35.74 0.87
CA ASN A 348 19.63 -37.20 0.72
C ASN A 348 20.88 -37.89 1.30
N GLN A 349 21.30 -37.48 2.50
CA GLN A 349 22.42 -38.11 3.17
C GLN A 349 21.98 -39.36 3.95
N THR A 350 22.80 -40.40 3.86
CA THR A 350 22.65 -41.63 4.65
C THR A 350 23.91 -41.88 5.44
N LEU A 351 23.76 -42.54 6.58
CA LEU A 351 24.84 -43.01 7.40
C LEU A 351 25.02 -44.53 7.20
N LYS A 352 26.26 -44.91 6.91
CA LYS A 352 26.66 -46.32 6.78
C LYS A 352 27.60 -46.67 7.92
N ILE A 353 27.28 -47.73 8.67
CA ILE A 353 28.13 -48.23 9.76
C ILE A 353 29.25 -49.09 9.15
N ARG A 354 30.51 -48.67 9.35
CA ARG A 354 31.68 -49.29 8.76
C ARG A 354 32.49 -50.13 9.75
N GLY A 355 32.56 -49.71 11.01
CA GLY A 355 33.37 -50.33 12.02
C GLY A 355 32.87 -50.13 13.45
N ALA A 356 33.43 -50.87 14.37
CA ALA A 356 33.17 -50.67 15.80
C ALA A 356 33.97 -49.46 16.32
N GLY A 357 33.30 -48.59 17.10
CA GLY A 357 33.90 -47.37 17.63
C GLY A 357 32.83 -46.33 17.99
N THR A 358 33.30 -45.13 18.27
CA THR A 358 32.39 -43.97 18.51
C THR A 358 32.70 -42.92 17.47
N ALA A 359 31.65 -42.40 16.82
CA ALA A 359 31.70 -41.24 15.94
C ALA A 359 30.63 -40.23 16.32
N THR A 360 30.91 -38.95 16.16
CA THR A 360 30.00 -37.84 16.39
C THR A 360 29.68 -37.09 15.11
#